data_f89ce3909634ddfcf4bddc8118f8a4a5
#
_entry.id   f89ce3909634ddfcf4bddc8118f8a4a5
#
_cell.length_a   1.000
_cell.length_b   1.000
_cell.length_c   1.000
_cell.angle_alpha   90.00
_cell.angle_beta   90.00
_cell.angle_gamma   90.00
#
_symmetry.space_group_name_H-M   'P 1'
#
loop_
_entity.id
_entity.type
_entity.pdbx_description
1 polymer ?
#
loop_
_entity_poly.entity_id
_entity_poly.type
_entity_poly.pdbx_seq_one_letter_code
_entity_poly.pdbx_strand_id
1 'polypeptide(L)'
;MPVIYMDRASIESLTEKDIREIIDENSTDVKYGMLHDYYVGNHRILGENKKDSTAPNNRLVNNMAKYITDTATGYFVGEPIVYDSQNDEYLQTVQDIFDYNDEQDHNMELAKQCSICGSCFEMLYLDEDAKIRLARVPAANGIMICETDSGFSTPMAFIRTIISKDKDDNVIRKVEFWNSSLVMRFQSLNNGYLNMIAVEEHYWQDVPFVEYINNEERLGDFEGVITEIDAYNKVQSNTANYFQYNDDAILKVLKLGDVSSQDIADMKEKGAIILEDGGDVDWLLKTIDDTALENYKHRLREDIHTGANVPHMCDESFGGNLSGVAISYKLWGLEQICSIKERKFKKGLQRRIELITNILNIMGHNYDYRDIVPKFRRNRPQNDMETAQIVTMLANDLSRETRLQLMPGVENVQDELRKLEEEKNKEQEDFGVYKNFTKAFQGAADRTEAVTDEPEGT
;
A
#
# COMPACT_ATOMS: atom_id res chain seq x y z
N MET A 1 -18.57 -13.43 1.57
CA MET A 1 -18.09 -12.07 1.92
C MET A 1 -17.44 -12.13 3.29
N PRO A 2 -16.44 -11.32 3.59
CA PRO A 2 -15.75 -11.38 4.90
C PRO A 2 -16.60 -10.76 6.03
N VAL A 3 -17.78 -10.21 5.72
CA VAL A 3 -18.74 -9.68 6.69
C VAL A 3 -20.10 -10.27 6.39
N ILE A 4 -20.72 -10.83 7.43
CA ILE A 4 -22.08 -11.38 7.38
C ILE A 4 -22.96 -10.66 8.40
N TYR A 5 -24.26 -10.66 8.16
CA TYR A 5 -25.23 -9.98 8.99
C TYR A 5 -26.21 -11.01 9.55
N MET A 6 -26.40 -11.01 10.86
CA MET A 6 -27.28 -11.93 11.57
C MET A 6 -28.04 -11.17 12.66
N ASP A 7 -29.19 -11.66 13.08
CA ASP A 7 -29.85 -11.15 14.27
C ASP A 7 -29.09 -11.57 15.54
N ARG A 8 -29.21 -10.78 16.59
CA ARG A 8 -28.45 -10.95 17.83
C ARG A 8 -28.70 -12.31 18.50
N ALA A 9 -29.97 -12.76 18.52
CA ALA A 9 -30.33 -14.03 19.16
C ALA A 9 -29.68 -15.22 18.44
N SER A 10 -29.59 -15.16 17.11
CA SER A 10 -28.89 -16.16 16.30
C SER A 10 -27.39 -16.19 16.61
N ILE A 11 -26.73 -15.00 16.75
CA ILE A 11 -25.31 -14.92 17.06
C ILE A 11 -24.99 -15.52 18.45
N GLU A 12 -25.83 -15.25 19.45
CA GLU A 12 -25.68 -15.74 20.82
C GLU A 12 -25.92 -17.26 20.94
N SER A 13 -26.61 -17.87 19.98
CA SER A 13 -26.96 -19.30 19.96
C SER A 13 -26.11 -20.13 18.98
N LEU A 14 -25.08 -19.57 18.36
CA LEU A 14 -24.24 -20.28 17.38
C LEU A 14 -23.59 -21.54 18.00
N THR A 15 -23.77 -22.66 17.30
CA THR A 15 -23.14 -23.94 17.64
C THR A 15 -21.86 -24.18 16.80
N GLU A 16 -21.07 -25.17 17.17
CA GLU A 16 -19.88 -25.60 16.39
C GLU A 16 -20.23 -25.93 14.95
N LYS A 17 -21.42 -26.50 14.71
CA LYS A 17 -21.90 -26.83 13.38
C LYS A 17 -22.20 -25.57 12.58
N ASP A 18 -22.86 -24.59 13.20
CA ASP A 18 -23.21 -23.32 12.55
C ASP A 18 -21.94 -22.54 12.20
N ILE A 19 -20.95 -22.49 13.10
CA ILE A 19 -19.64 -21.85 12.84
C ILE A 19 -18.96 -22.49 11.63
N ARG A 20 -19.01 -23.82 11.52
CA ARG A 20 -18.46 -24.53 10.37
C ARG A 20 -19.19 -24.19 9.08
N GLU A 21 -20.52 -24.21 9.08
CA GLU A 21 -21.37 -23.85 7.93
C GLU A 21 -21.06 -22.42 7.49
N ILE A 22 -20.96 -21.48 8.41
CA ILE A 22 -20.58 -20.08 8.12
C ILE A 22 -19.21 -20.01 7.40
N ILE A 23 -18.22 -20.75 7.89
CA ILE A 23 -16.88 -20.77 7.28
C ILE A 23 -16.95 -21.35 5.87
N ASP A 24 -17.62 -22.49 5.69
CA ASP A 24 -17.66 -23.21 4.40
C ASP A 24 -18.47 -22.42 3.35
N GLU A 25 -19.57 -21.75 3.73
CA GLU A 25 -20.40 -20.93 2.84
C GLU A 25 -19.77 -19.58 2.48
N ASN A 26 -18.99 -19.00 3.39
CA ASN A 26 -18.41 -17.67 3.21
C ASN A 26 -16.91 -17.70 2.90
N SER A 27 -16.35 -18.86 2.54
CA SER A 27 -14.95 -18.96 2.14
C SER A 27 -14.68 -18.07 0.93
N THR A 28 -13.76 -17.14 1.12
CA THR A 28 -13.29 -16.20 0.09
C THR A 28 -11.88 -16.52 -0.37
N ASP A 29 -11.35 -17.66 0.04
CA ASP A 29 -9.98 -18.08 -0.22
C ASP A 29 -9.62 -18.05 -1.71
N VAL A 30 -10.54 -18.50 -2.59
CA VAL A 30 -10.32 -18.50 -4.03
C VAL A 30 -10.20 -17.10 -4.60
N LYS A 31 -11.10 -16.17 -4.18
CA LYS A 31 -11.07 -14.77 -4.63
C LYS A 31 -9.79 -14.07 -4.17
N TYR A 32 -9.51 -14.12 -2.88
CA TYR A 32 -8.38 -13.41 -2.29
C TYR A 32 -7.04 -14.05 -2.67
N GLY A 33 -7.00 -15.37 -2.82
CA GLY A 33 -5.84 -16.08 -3.37
C GLY A 33 -5.52 -15.63 -4.80
N MET A 34 -6.52 -15.54 -5.68
CA MET A 34 -6.36 -15.03 -7.03
C MET A 34 -5.86 -13.57 -7.05
N LEU A 35 -6.44 -12.68 -6.24
CA LEU A 35 -6.01 -11.28 -6.17
C LEU A 35 -4.55 -11.16 -5.69
N HIS A 36 -4.18 -11.94 -4.69
CA HIS A 36 -2.79 -12.00 -4.22
C HIS A 36 -1.85 -12.56 -5.30
N ASP A 37 -2.25 -13.61 -6.02
CA ASP A 37 -1.50 -14.16 -7.15
C ASP A 37 -1.23 -13.10 -8.22
N TYR A 38 -2.23 -12.29 -8.57
CA TYR A 38 -2.04 -11.19 -9.51
C TYR A 38 -1.05 -10.15 -8.98
N TYR A 39 -1.12 -9.81 -7.70
CA TYR A 39 -0.18 -8.87 -7.09
C TYR A 39 1.27 -9.39 -7.12
N VAL A 40 1.50 -10.67 -6.83
CA VAL A 40 2.85 -11.26 -6.84
C VAL A 40 3.34 -11.67 -8.24
N GLY A 41 2.51 -11.52 -9.28
CA GLY A 41 2.87 -11.81 -10.66
C GLY A 41 2.47 -13.21 -11.16
N ASN A 42 1.71 -13.97 -10.39
CA ASN A 42 1.17 -15.28 -10.80
C ASN A 42 -0.13 -15.14 -11.61
N HIS A 43 -0.03 -14.52 -12.79
CA HIS A 43 -1.20 -14.27 -13.63
C HIS A 43 -1.66 -15.52 -14.36
N ARG A 44 -2.95 -15.56 -14.76
CA ARG A 44 -3.57 -16.69 -15.49
C ARG A 44 -2.81 -17.12 -16.73
N ILE A 45 -2.15 -16.19 -17.42
CA ILE A 45 -1.36 -16.49 -18.63
C ILE A 45 -0.28 -17.54 -18.38
N LEU A 46 0.27 -17.64 -17.18
CA LEU A 46 1.30 -18.63 -16.83
C LEU A 46 0.77 -20.06 -16.87
N GLY A 47 -0.53 -20.26 -16.64
CA GLY A 47 -1.22 -21.55 -16.74
C GLY A 47 -1.69 -21.91 -18.15
N GLU A 48 -1.64 -20.99 -19.12
CA GLU A 48 -2.12 -21.27 -20.48
C GLU A 48 -1.16 -22.17 -21.26
N ASN A 49 -1.70 -23.27 -21.81
CA ASN A 49 -0.99 -24.15 -22.68
C ASN A 49 -1.55 -24.06 -24.11
N LYS A 50 -0.67 -24.05 -25.11
CA LYS A 50 -1.10 -24.20 -26.51
C LYS A 50 -1.44 -25.65 -26.79
N LYS A 51 -2.39 -25.87 -27.71
CA LYS A 51 -2.76 -27.21 -28.20
C LYS A 51 -1.62 -27.88 -28.98
N ASP A 52 -0.83 -27.07 -29.67
CA ASP A 52 0.34 -27.53 -30.43
C ASP A 52 1.59 -27.35 -29.57
N SER A 53 2.21 -28.45 -29.16
CA SER A 53 3.40 -28.46 -28.31
C SER A 53 4.68 -27.99 -29.04
N THR A 54 4.64 -27.91 -30.37
CA THR A 54 5.78 -27.48 -31.21
C THR A 54 5.78 -25.97 -31.45
N ALA A 55 4.65 -25.29 -31.23
CA ALA A 55 4.53 -23.86 -31.42
C ALA A 55 5.12 -23.08 -30.23
N PRO A 56 5.79 -21.92 -30.47
CA PRO A 56 6.30 -21.09 -29.41
C PRO A 56 5.19 -20.71 -28.39
N ASN A 57 5.48 -20.83 -27.11
CA ASN A 57 4.53 -20.57 -26.03
C ASN A 57 5.12 -19.64 -24.97
N ASN A 58 5.45 -18.42 -25.37
CA ASN A 58 5.88 -17.38 -24.46
C ASN A 58 4.71 -16.97 -23.56
N ARG A 59 4.97 -16.78 -22.28
CA ARG A 59 4.00 -16.39 -21.26
C ARG A 59 4.56 -15.19 -20.50
N LEU A 60 4.35 -14.01 -21.05
CA LEU A 60 4.86 -12.76 -20.51
C LEU A 60 3.84 -12.16 -19.56
N VAL A 61 4.29 -11.83 -18.38
CA VAL A 61 3.50 -11.12 -17.35
C VAL A 61 3.99 -9.68 -17.27
N ASN A 62 3.09 -8.76 -17.53
CA ASN A 62 3.27 -7.36 -17.14
C ASN A 62 2.47 -7.14 -15.86
N ASN A 63 3.19 -6.96 -14.73
CA ASN A 63 2.54 -6.92 -13.43
C ASN A 63 1.95 -5.54 -13.12
N MET A 64 0.91 -5.15 -13.89
CA MET A 64 0.16 -3.90 -13.67
C MET A 64 -0.58 -3.91 -12.32
N ALA A 65 -1.03 -5.08 -11.84
CA ALA A 65 -1.69 -5.22 -10.55
C ALA A 65 -0.78 -4.73 -9.40
N LYS A 66 0.49 -5.14 -9.41
CA LYS A 66 1.48 -4.66 -8.44
C LYS A 66 1.73 -3.16 -8.58
N TYR A 67 1.90 -2.67 -9.80
CA TYR A 67 2.13 -1.25 -10.06
C TYR A 67 0.99 -0.38 -9.50
N ILE A 68 -0.26 -0.74 -9.78
CA ILE A 68 -1.45 -0.04 -9.30
C ILE A 68 -1.49 -0.02 -7.77
N THR A 69 -1.31 -1.19 -7.14
CA THR A 69 -1.33 -1.35 -5.69
C THR A 69 -0.24 -0.52 -5.00
N ASP A 70 1.01 -0.67 -5.45
CA ASP A 70 2.16 -0.01 -4.81
C ASP A 70 2.07 1.51 -4.98
N THR A 71 1.65 1.99 -6.16
CA THR A 71 1.46 3.42 -6.42
C THR A 71 0.34 4.00 -5.56
N ALA A 72 -0.82 3.35 -5.51
CA ALA A 72 -1.95 3.82 -4.73
C ALA A 72 -1.66 3.80 -3.22
N THR A 73 -1.02 2.74 -2.71
CA THR A 73 -0.64 2.61 -1.30
C THR A 73 0.42 3.63 -0.92
N GLY A 74 1.49 3.75 -1.72
CA GLY A 74 2.57 4.71 -1.48
C GLY A 74 2.08 6.17 -1.52
N TYR A 75 1.12 6.49 -2.38
CA TYR A 75 0.51 7.82 -2.40
C TYR A 75 -0.39 8.07 -1.18
N PHE A 76 -1.14 7.05 -0.74
CA PHE A 76 -2.12 7.15 0.34
C PHE A 76 -1.48 7.24 1.73
N VAL A 77 -0.56 6.33 2.08
CA VAL A 77 0.06 6.19 3.40
C VAL A 77 1.59 6.14 3.35
N GLY A 78 2.19 6.65 2.28
CA GLY A 78 3.65 6.76 2.17
C GLY A 78 4.26 7.77 3.13
N GLU A 79 3.46 8.74 3.58
CA GLU A 79 3.80 9.61 4.72
C GLU A 79 3.19 9.04 6.00
N PRO A 80 3.89 9.11 7.15
CA PRO A 80 3.38 8.66 8.44
C PRO A 80 2.05 9.30 8.82
N ILE A 81 1.14 8.51 9.39
CA ILE A 81 -0.12 9.01 9.93
C ILE A 81 0.17 9.75 11.24
N VAL A 82 -0.25 11.00 11.34
CA VAL A 82 -0.07 11.83 12.53
C VAL A 82 -1.34 11.78 13.37
N TYR A 83 -1.18 11.61 14.67
CA TYR A 83 -2.28 11.63 15.64
C TYR A 83 -2.26 12.95 16.41
N ASP A 84 -3.41 13.58 16.55
CA ASP A 84 -3.58 14.85 17.24
C ASP A 84 -4.57 14.68 18.40
N SER A 85 -4.29 15.31 19.54
CA SER A 85 -5.14 15.28 20.73
C SER A 85 -4.98 16.56 21.53
N GLN A 86 -6.01 16.92 22.29
CA GLN A 86 -5.92 18.00 23.30
C GLN A 86 -5.40 17.47 24.65
N ASN A 87 -5.29 16.16 24.82
CA ASN A 87 -4.77 15.49 26.00
C ASN A 87 -3.40 14.86 25.69
N ASP A 88 -2.34 15.57 26.02
CA ASP A 88 -0.96 15.19 25.72
C ASP A 88 -0.55 13.86 26.42
N GLU A 89 -1.00 13.63 27.67
CA GLU A 89 -0.69 12.41 28.41
C GLU A 89 -1.31 11.19 27.75
N TYR A 90 -2.57 11.31 27.32
CA TYR A 90 -3.26 10.23 26.61
C TYR A 90 -2.62 9.97 25.25
N LEU A 91 -2.30 11.04 24.50
CA LEU A 91 -1.62 10.90 23.21
C LEU A 91 -0.29 10.19 23.36
N GLN A 92 0.53 10.56 24.33
CA GLN A 92 1.82 9.92 24.58
C GLN A 92 1.65 8.45 24.93
N THR A 93 0.68 8.12 25.79
CA THR A 93 0.39 6.71 26.15
C THR A 93 0.03 5.86 24.91
N VAL A 94 -0.77 6.40 23.99
CA VAL A 94 -1.13 5.70 22.78
C VAL A 94 0.05 5.63 21.80
N GLN A 95 0.87 6.68 21.71
CA GLN A 95 2.09 6.68 20.90
C GLN A 95 3.09 5.62 21.38
N ASP A 96 3.29 5.47 22.68
CA ASP A 96 4.16 4.42 23.25
C ASP A 96 3.68 3.00 22.85
N ILE A 97 2.36 2.78 22.78
CA ILE A 97 1.78 1.52 22.28
C ILE A 97 2.03 1.37 20.78
N PHE A 98 1.90 2.42 20.00
CA PHE A 98 2.13 2.41 18.55
C PHE A 98 3.60 2.16 18.23
N ASP A 99 4.53 2.80 18.92
CA ASP A 99 5.97 2.59 18.76
C ASP A 99 6.36 1.14 19.12
N TYR A 100 5.75 0.57 20.18
CA TYR A 100 5.97 -0.84 20.55
C TYR A 100 5.50 -1.83 19.47
N ASN A 101 4.62 -1.42 18.55
CA ASN A 101 4.03 -2.25 17.49
C ASN A 101 4.50 -1.91 16.08
N ASP A 102 5.47 -1.02 15.89
CA ASP A 102 5.86 -0.50 14.57
C ASP A 102 4.65 -0.07 13.74
N GLU A 103 3.79 0.76 14.34
CA GLU A 103 2.44 1.03 13.85
C GLU A 103 2.42 1.61 12.43
N GLN A 104 3.43 2.41 12.05
CA GLN A 104 3.47 3.02 10.71
C GLN A 104 3.69 1.97 9.62
N ASP A 105 4.59 1.01 9.82
CA ASP A 105 4.78 -0.13 8.91
C ASP A 105 3.52 -1.00 8.88
N HIS A 106 2.94 -1.26 10.05
CA HIS A 106 1.71 -2.04 10.18
C HIS A 106 0.54 -1.39 9.41
N ASN A 107 0.38 -0.06 9.48
CA ASN A 107 -0.62 0.69 8.72
C ASN A 107 -0.41 0.58 7.21
N MET A 108 0.84 0.67 6.75
CA MET A 108 1.18 0.53 5.35
C MET A 108 0.82 -0.86 4.82
N GLU A 109 1.11 -1.90 5.59
CA GLU A 109 0.75 -3.28 5.25
C GLU A 109 -0.77 -3.52 5.26
N LEU A 110 -1.53 -2.93 6.20
CA LEU A 110 -2.99 -2.96 6.19
C LEU A 110 -3.55 -2.27 4.95
N ALA A 111 -3.07 -1.07 4.62
CA ALA A 111 -3.51 -0.33 3.45
C ALA A 111 -3.19 -1.08 2.14
N LYS A 112 -2.02 -1.71 2.06
CA LYS A 112 -1.63 -2.56 0.92
C LYS A 112 -2.56 -3.77 0.77
N GLN A 113 -2.91 -4.45 1.86
CA GLN A 113 -3.87 -5.55 1.81
C GLN A 113 -5.26 -5.09 1.40
N CYS A 114 -5.72 -3.93 1.88
CA CYS A 114 -6.96 -3.32 1.41
C CYS A 114 -6.90 -2.98 -0.09
N SER A 115 -5.78 -2.48 -0.58
CA SER A 115 -5.57 -2.20 -2.01
C SER A 115 -5.61 -3.47 -2.87
N ILE A 116 -5.10 -4.61 -2.38
CA ILE A 116 -5.10 -5.90 -3.08
C ILE A 116 -6.48 -6.56 -3.01
N CYS A 117 -7.01 -6.74 -1.79
CA CYS A 117 -8.17 -7.60 -1.50
C CYS A 117 -9.48 -6.83 -1.29
N GLY A 118 -9.42 -5.49 -1.23
CA GLY A 118 -10.57 -4.63 -0.92
C GLY A 118 -10.88 -4.52 0.56
N SER A 119 -10.39 -5.44 1.40
CA SER A 119 -10.53 -5.41 2.86
C SER A 119 -9.40 -6.19 3.56
N CYS A 120 -9.20 -5.87 4.82
CA CYS A 120 -8.27 -6.55 5.72
C CYS A 120 -8.77 -6.43 7.15
N PHE A 121 -8.35 -7.34 8.02
CA PHE A 121 -8.67 -7.26 9.44
C PHE A 121 -7.41 -7.05 10.27
N GLU A 122 -7.60 -6.43 11.42
CA GLU A 122 -6.61 -6.29 12.47
C GLU A 122 -7.16 -6.92 13.75
N MET A 123 -6.33 -7.67 14.44
CA MET A 123 -6.61 -8.24 15.75
C MET A 123 -5.78 -7.50 16.80
N LEU A 124 -6.42 -7.09 17.87
CA LEU A 124 -5.74 -6.60 19.08
C LEU A 124 -5.69 -7.72 20.10
N TYR A 125 -4.52 -7.93 20.71
CA TYR A 125 -4.34 -8.93 21.77
C TYR A 125 -3.36 -8.44 22.82
N LEU A 126 -3.36 -9.08 23.97
CA LEU A 126 -2.36 -8.84 25.00
C LEU A 126 -1.28 -9.91 24.91
N ASP A 127 -0.02 -9.51 24.94
CA ASP A 127 1.10 -10.44 25.01
C ASP A 127 1.31 -10.99 26.45
N GLU A 128 2.37 -11.79 26.66
CA GLU A 128 2.68 -12.41 27.94
C GLU A 128 2.98 -11.37 29.04
N ASP A 129 3.42 -10.17 28.65
CA ASP A 129 3.68 -9.03 29.54
C ASP A 129 2.46 -8.12 29.74
N ALA A 130 1.28 -8.55 29.26
CA ALA A 130 0.03 -7.77 29.25
C ALA A 130 0.11 -6.46 28.46
N LYS A 131 1.02 -6.36 27.47
CA LYS A 131 1.11 -5.22 26.56
C LYS A 131 0.22 -5.41 25.35
N ILE A 132 -0.36 -4.34 24.89
CA ILE A 132 -1.24 -4.34 23.71
C ILE A 132 -0.41 -4.57 22.46
N ARG A 133 -0.80 -5.57 21.67
CA ARG A 133 -0.20 -5.94 20.38
C ARG A 133 -1.21 -5.85 19.27
N LEU A 134 -0.73 -5.47 18.09
CA LEU A 134 -1.48 -5.38 16.84
C LEU A 134 -1.05 -6.50 15.91
N ALA A 135 -2.00 -7.24 15.35
CA ALA A 135 -1.71 -8.30 14.40
C ALA A 135 -2.65 -8.19 13.18
N ARG A 136 -2.06 -8.24 11.98
CA ARG A 136 -2.83 -8.28 10.74
C ARG A 136 -3.45 -9.67 10.54
N VAL A 137 -4.73 -9.69 10.18
CA VAL A 137 -5.46 -10.90 9.79
C VAL A 137 -5.92 -10.74 8.33
N PRO A 138 -5.38 -11.54 7.40
CA PRO A 138 -5.81 -11.50 6.01
C PRO A 138 -7.33 -11.68 5.86
N ALA A 139 -7.94 -10.99 4.90
CA ALA A 139 -9.38 -11.10 4.66
C ALA A 139 -9.86 -12.52 4.36
N ALA A 140 -9.00 -13.37 3.79
CA ALA A 140 -9.28 -14.80 3.58
C ALA A 140 -9.46 -15.58 4.89
N ASN A 141 -8.83 -15.12 5.98
CA ASN A 141 -8.74 -15.84 7.25
C ASN A 141 -9.71 -15.31 8.31
N GLY A 142 -10.58 -14.37 7.96
CA GLY A 142 -11.48 -13.71 8.89
C GLY A 142 -12.89 -13.54 8.36
N ILE A 143 -13.89 -13.74 9.23
CA ILE A 143 -15.30 -13.42 8.97
C ILE A 143 -15.81 -12.59 10.13
N MET A 144 -16.19 -11.35 9.84
CA MET A 144 -16.85 -10.46 10.80
C MET A 144 -18.36 -10.73 10.80
N ILE A 145 -18.94 -10.92 11.97
CA ILE A 145 -20.39 -11.08 12.15
C ILE A 145 -20.93 -9.80 12.76
N CYS A 146 -21.84 -9.13 12.04
CA CYS A 146 -22.46 -7.89 12.45
C CYS A 146 -23.95 -8.08 12.73
N GLU A 147 -24.46 -7.29 13.67
CA GLU A 147 -25.90 -7.26 14.01
C GLU A 147 -26.70 -6.55 12.91
N THR A 148 -27.89 -7.10 12.59
CA THR A 148 -28.82 -6.52 11.63
C THR A 148 -29.84 -5.57 12.25
N ASP A 149 -30.12 -5.69 13.55
CA ASP A 149 -31.29 -5.11 14.18
C ASP A 149 -31.18 -3.62 14.47
N SER A 150 -29.93 -3.11 14.58
CA SER A 150 -29.65 -1.73 15.00
C SER A 150 -29.62 -0.70 13.86
N GLY A 151 -29.74 -1.11 12.60
CA GLY A 151 -29.56 -0.25 11.42
C GLY A 151 -28.10 0.26 11.25
N PHE A 152 -27.22 -0.07 12.16
CA PHE A 152 -25.77 0.17 12.11
C PHE A 152 -25.04 -1.18 12.14
N SER A 153 -24.02 -1.33 11.31
CA SER A 153 -23.18 -2.56 11.29
C SER A 153 -22.31 -2.61 12.54
N THR A 154 -22.86 -3.11 13.66
CA THR A 154 -22.09 -3.28 14.89
C THR A 154 -21.46 -4.67 14.91
N PRO A 155 -20.12 -4.80 14.99
CA PRO A 155 -19.47 -6.10 15.15
C PRO A 155 -19.91 -6.78 16.44
N MET A 156 -20.41 -8.01 16.34
CA MET A 156 -20.87 -8.81 17.48
C MET A 156 -19.99 -10.04 17.72
N ALA A 157 -19.39 -10.58 16.65
CA ALA A 157 -18.47 -11.69 16.73
C ALA A 157 -17.48 -11.67 15.57
N PHE A 158 -16.39 -12.42 15.72
CA PHE A 158 -15.40 -12.62 14.67
C PHE A 158 -14.97 -14.08 14.63
N ILE A 159 -14.90 -14.66 13.44
CA ILE A 159 -14.36 -16.00 13.23
C ILE A 159 -13.00 -15.84 12.55
N ARG A 160 -11.95 -16.34 13.20
CA ARG A 160 -10.61 -16.41 12.65
C ARG A 160 -10.25 -17.85 12.31
N THR A 161 -9.81 -18.09 11.09
CA THR A 161 -9.34 -19.40 10.63
C THR A 161 -7.84 -19.38 10.40
N ILE A 162 -7.12 -20.34 10.97
CA ILE A 162 -5.68 -20.53 10.79
C ILE A 162 -5.46 -21.92 10.25
N ILE A 163 -4.83 -22.03 9.09
CA ILE A 163 -4.51 -23.30 8.45
C ILE A 163 -3.01 -23.54 8.61
N SER A 164 -2.65 -24.70 9.12
CA SER A 164 -1.26 -25.16 9.29
C SER A 164 -1.15 -26.63 8.91
N LYS A 165 0.06 -27.13 8.74
CA LYS A 165 0.34 -28.55 8.55
C LYS A 165 1.15 -29.09 9.71
N ASP A 166 0.90 -30.33 10.10
CA ASP A 166 1.73 -31.04 11.06
C ASP A 166 2.96 -31.71 10.37
N LYS A 167 3.75 -32.43 11.16
CA LYS A 167 4.95 -33.13 10.66
C LYS A 167 4.64 -34.25 9.66
N ASP A 168 3.41 -34.77 9.68
CA ASP A 168 2.92 -35.83 8.83
C ASP A 168 2.10 -35.30 7.63
N ASP A 169 2.23 -33.99 7.32
CA ASP A 169 1.53 -33.28 6.24
C ASP A 169 -0.01 -33.23 6.40
N ASN A 170 -0.55 -33.58 7.58
CA ASN A 170 -1.97 -33.42 7.85
C ASN A 170 -2.32 -31.93 7.98
N VAL A 171 -3.42 -31.52 7.37
CA VAL A 171 -3.93 -30.15 7.46
C VAL A 171 -4.61 -29.98 8.83
N ILE A 172 -4.08 -29.09 9.63
CA ILE A 172 -4.68 -28.64 10.89
C ILE A 172 -5.37 -27.30 10.63
N ARG A 173 -6.70 -27.28 10.79
CA ARG A 173 -7.48 -26.04 10.78
C ARG A 173 -7.79 -25.68 12.23
N LYS A 174 -7.30 -24.54 12.70
CA LYS A 174 -7.67 -23.91 13.97
C LYS A 174 -8.67 -22.80 13.68
N VAL A 175 -9.74 -22.78 14.44
CA VAL A 175 -10.81 -21.79 14.34
C VAL A 175 -10.96 -21.13 15.71
N GLU A 176 -10.99 -19.82 15.72
CA GLU A 176 -11.25 -19.00 16.90
C GLU A 176 -12.54 -18.23 16.66
N PHE A 177 -13.50 -18.38 17.56
CA PHE A 177 -14.73 -17.58 17.59
C PHE A 177 -14.61 -16.60 18.75
N TRP A 178 -14.63 -15.32 18.43
CA TRP A 178 -14.52 -14.22 19.37
C TRP A 178 -15.84 -13.46 19.46
N ASN A 179 -16.33 -13.20 20.66
CA ASN A 179 -17.42 -12.26 20.91
C ASN A 179 -16.91 -11.12 21.82
N SER A 180 -17.79 -10.38 22.49
CA SER A 180 -17.40 -9.24 23.34
C SER A 180 -16.67 -9.62 24.64
N SER A 181 -16.68 -10.90 25.06
CA SER A 181 -16.15 -11.33 26.35
C SER A 181 -15.37 -12.66 26.32
N LEU A 182 -15.63 -13.51 25.35
CA LEU A 182 -15.09 -14.86 25.27
C LEU A 182 -14.41 -15.13 23.94
N VAL A 183 -13.39 -15.98 23.97
CA VAL A 183 -12.86 -16.67 22.80
C VAL A 183 -13.05 -18.17 22.95
N MET A 184 -13.70 -18.77 21.96
CA MET A 184 -13.84 -20.21 21.83
C MET A 184 -12.89 -20.71 20.76
N ARG A 185 -12.04 -21.67 21.10
CA ARG A 185 -11.05 -22.25 20.18
C ARG A 185 -11.44 -23.67 19.79
N PHE A 186 -11.39 -23.91 18.49
CA PHE A 186 -11.70 -25.18 17.89
C PHE A 186 -10.54 -25.65 17.02
N GLN A 187 -10.45 -26.96 16.84
CA GLN A 187 -9.48 -27.57 15.94
C GLN A 187 -10.12 -28.69 15.13
N SER A 188 -9.77 -28.78 13.85
CA SER A 188 -10.08 -29.94 13.00
C SER A 188 -8.82 -30.46 12.33
N LEU A 189 -8.81 -31.77 12.05
CA LEU A 189 -7.76 -32.44 11.31
C LEU A 189 -8.30 -32.87 9.93
N ASN A 190 -7.56 -32.55 8.85
CA ASN A 190 -7.90 -32.94 7.49
C ASN A 190 -9.36 -32.60 7.09
N ASN A 191 -9.82 -31.38 7.44
CA ASN A 191 -11.19 -30.91 7.22
C ASN A 191 -12.28 -31.76 7.90
N GLY A 192 -11.92 -32.51 8.95
CA GLY A 192 -12.87 -33.25 9.80
C GLY A 192 -13.79 -32.32 10.63
N TYR A 193 -14.41 -32.89 11.66
CA TYR A 193 -15.26 -32.11 12.58
C TYR A 193 -14.43 -31.10 13.36
N LEU A 194 -15.03 -29.94 13.63
CA LEU A 194 -14.47 -28.97 14.59
C LEU A 194 -14.68 -29.51 16.00
N ASN A 195 -13.62 -29.63 16.75
CA ASN A 195 -13.68 -30.02 18.15
C ASN A 195 -13.27 -28.81 19.00
N MET A 196 -14.07 -28.45 19.99
CA MET A 196 -13.75 -27.40 20.93
C MET A 196 -12.55 -27.84 21.80
N ILE A 197 -11.52 -26.97 21.87
CA ILE A 197 -10.31 -27.24 22.64
C ILE A 197 -10.17 -26.32 23.86
N ALA A 198 -10.70 -25.10 23.81
CA ALA A 198 -10.65 -24.14 24.91
C ALA A 198 -11.76 -23.10 24.81
N VAL A 199 -12.15 -22.57 25.98
CA VAL A 199 -12.97 -21.36 26.13
C VAL A 199 -12.25 -20.47 27.13
N GLU A 200 -11.99 -19.23 26.77
CA GLU A 200 -11.24 -18.29 27.61
C GLU A 200 -11.96 -16.95 27.65
N GLU A 201 -11.92 -16.26 28.77
CA GLU A 201 -12.40 -14.88 28.88
C GLU A 201 -11.34 -13.90 28.41
N HIS A 202 -11.79 -12.77 27.86
CA HIS A 202 -10.94 -11.64 27.51
C HIS A 202 -11.55 -10.32 28.01
N TYR A 203 -10.70 -9.28 28.14
CA TYR A 203 -11.06 -8.04 28.81
C TYR A 203 -11.26 -6.84 27.86
N TRP A 204 -11.42 -7.09 26.54
CA TRP A 204 -11.57 -6.02 25.56
C TRP A 204 -12.90 -5.27 25.63
N GLN A 205 -13.88 -5.78 26.37
CA GLN A 205 -15.28 -5.29 26.48
C GLN A 205 -16.03 -5.25 25.14
N ASP A 206 -15.40 -5.65 24.06
CA ASP A 206 -15.96 -5.72 22.72
C ASP A 206 -15.15 -6.72 21.88
N VAL A 207 -15.56 -6.96 20.63
CA VAL A 207 -14.83 -7.83 19.69
C VAL A 207 -13.48 -7.17 19.34
N PRO A 208 -12.33 -7.78 19.67
CA PRO A 208 -11.00 -7.16 19.50
C PRO A 208 -10.47 -7.26 18.06
N PHE A 209 -11.37 -7.07 17.10
CA PHE A 209 -11.05 -7.06 15.67
C PHE A 209 -11.58 -5.81 15.02
N VAL A 210 -10.77 -5.27 14.10
CA VAL A 210 -11.08 -4.09 13.32
C VAL A 210 -11.10 -4.47 11.85
N GLU A 211 -12.15 -4.09 11.12
CA GLU A 211 -12.18 -4.19 9.66
C GLU A 211 -11.65 -2.90 9.05
N TYR A 212 -10.67 -3.02 8.16
CA TYR A 212 -10.23 -1.95 7.26
C TYR A 212 -10.74 -2.26 5.86
N ILE A 213 -11.36 -1.28 5.22
CA ILE A 213 -11.92 -1.43 3.88
C ILE A 213 -11.37 -0.38 2.93
N ASN A 214 -11.18 -0.78 1.69
CA ASN A 214 -10.70 0.09 0.63
C ASN A 214 -11.80 1.06 0.14
N ASN A 215 -12.99 0.52 -0.05
CA ASN A 215 -14.22 1.19 -0.47
C ASN A 215 -15.43 0.46 0.12
N GLU A 216 -16.64 0.99 -0.09
CA GLU A 216 -17.86 0.38 0.46
C GLU A 216 -18.13 -1.02 -0.14
N GLU A 217 -17.74 -1.20 -1.41
CA GLU A 217 -17.93 -2.42 -2.17
C GLU A 217 -16.93 -3.51 -1.82
N ARG A 218 -15.89 -3.19 -1.02
CA ARG A 218 -14.78 -4.08 -0.69
C ARG A 218 -14.06 -4.64 -1.92
N LEU A 219 -13.78 -3.74 -2.88
CA LEU A 219 -13.03 -4.05 -4.10
C LEU A 219 -11.57 -3.58 -3.98
N GLY A 220 -10.65 -4.40 -4.48
CA GLY A 220 -9.24 -4.02 -4.63
C GLY A 220 -9.05 -2.98 -5.74
N ASP A 221 -7.90 -2.29 -5.75
CA ASP A 221 -7.66 -1.19 -6.68
C ASP A 221 -7.52 -1.63 -8.14
N PHE A 222 -7.04 -2.84 -8.38
CA PHE A 222 -6.88 -3.40 -9.72
C PHE A 222 -7.97 -4.43 -10.07
N GLU A 223 -8.86 -4.75 -9.14
CA GLU A 223 -9.87 -5.81 -9.33
C GLU A 223 -10.78 -5.52 -10.54
N GLY A 224 -11.12 -4.25 -10.76
CA GLY A 224 -11.95 -3.83 -11.88
C GLY A 224 -11.29 -3.89 -13.26
N VAL A 225 -9.96 -4.04 -13.33
CA VAL A 225 -9.20 -4.02 -14.58
C VAL A 225 -8.42 -5.32 -14.84
N ILE A 226 -8.77 -6.39 -14.14
CA ILE A 226 -8.10 -7.71 -14.30
C ILE A 226 -8.25 -8.23 -15.73
N THR A 227 -9.41 -8.03 -16.37
CA THR A 227 -9.67 -8.50 -17.72
C THR A 227 -8.80 -7.80 -18.76
N GLU A 228 -8.56 -6.51 -18.59
CA GLU A 228 -7.67 -5.71 -19.42
C GLU A 228 -6.19 -6.09 -19.19
N ILE A 229 -5.80 -6.39 -17.94
CA ILE A 229 -4.47 -6.89 -17.61
C ILE A 229 -4.23 -8.24 -18.28
N ASP A 230 -5.21 -9.16 -18.24
CA ASP A 230 -5.13 -10.46 -18.92
C ASP A 230 -5.02 -10.30 -20.45
N ALA A 231 -5.81 -9.39 -21.03
CA ALA A 231 -5.75 -9.09 -22.46
C ALA A 231 -4.39 -8.49 -22.85
N TYR A 232 -3.82 -7.60 -22.05
CA TYR A 232 -2.51 -7.02 -22.28
C TYR A 232 -1.40 -8.08 -22.25
N ASN A 233 -1.39 -8.94 -21.23
CA ASN A 233 -0.43 -10.05 -21.11
C ASN A 233 -0.55 -11.03 -22.30
N LYS A 234 -1.78 -11.28 -22.74
CA LYS A 234 -2.04 -12.15 -23.90
C LYS A 234 -1.47 -11.58 -25.20
N VAL A 235 -1.68 -10.28 -25.44
CA VAL A 235 -1.15 -9.62 -26.63
C VAL A 235 0.37 -9.58 -26.61
N GLN A 236 1.00 -9.27 -25.48
CA GLN A 236 2.46 -9.29 -25.34
C GLN A 236 3.04 -10.68 -25.59
N SER A 237 2.42 -11.71 -25.00
CA SER A 237 2.84 -13.10 -25.20
C SER A 237 2.70 -13.56 -26.66
N ASN A 238 1.59 -13.17 -27.33
CA ASN A 238 1.38 -13.48 -28.73
C ASN A 238 2.36 -12.73 -29.64
N THR A 239 2.72 -11.50 -29.31
CA THR A 239 3.75 -10.74 -30.03
C THR A 239 5.12 -11.43 -29.92
N ALA A 240 5.50 -11.86 -28.72
CA ALA A 240 6.75 -12.60 -28.52
C ALA A 240 6.75 -13.94 -29.29
N ASN A 241 5.62 -14.68 -29.26
CA ASN A 241 5.45 -15.89 -30.05
C ASN A 241 5.58 -15.66 -31.56
N TYR A 242 5.04 -14.52 -32.02
CA TYR A 242 5.13 -14.15 -33.42
C TYR A 242 6.58 -13.88 -33.84
N PHE A 243 7.33 -13.11 -33.09
CA PHE A 243 8.74 -12.87 -33.39
C PHE A 243 9.55 -14.16 -33.39
N GLN A 244 9.36 -15.01 -32.39
CA GLN A 244 10.04 -16.30 -32.32
C GLN A 244 9.65 -17.24 -33.49
N TYR A 245 8.39 -17.24 -33.91
CA TYR A 245 7.93 -18.05 -35.05
C TYR A 245 8.48 -17.55 -36.39
N ASN A 246 8.68 -16.23 -36.55
CA ASN A 246 9.23 -15.65 -37.77
C ASN A 246 10.73 -15.90 -37.92
N ASP A 247 11.46 -16.12 -36.82
CA ASP A 247 12.86 -16.55 -36.87
C ASP A 247 12.98 -17.98 -37.52
N ASP A 248 11.88 -18.77 -37.41
CA ASP A 248 11.74 -20.12 -38.05
C ASP A 248 10.88 -20.04 -39.34
N ALA A 249 11.08 -19.03 -40.17
CA ALA A 249 10.29 -18.78 -41.37
C ALA A 249 10.14 -20.03 -42.25
N ILE A 250 8.91 -20.29 -42.69
CA ILE A 250 8.62 -21.45 -43.56
C ILE A 250 8.95 -21.11 -45.00
N LEU A 251 9.85 -21.89 -45.61
CA LEU A 251 10.19 -21.76 -47.01
C LEU A 251 9.08 -22.34 -47.86
N LYS A 252 8.41 -21.50 -48.65
CA LYS A 252 7.45 -21.93 -49.66
C LYS A 252 8.20 -22.20 -50.94
N VAL A 253 8.18 -23.46 -51.41
CA VAL A 253 8.82 -23.85 -52.63
C VAL A 253 7.77 -24.37 -53.61
N LEU A 254 7.75 -23.80 -54.80
CA LEU A 254 6.86 -24.21 -55.89
C LEU A 254 7.67 -24.91 -56.98
N LYS A 255 7.19 -26.05 -57.46
CA LYS A 255 7.83 -26.87 -58.55
C LYS A 255 9.26 -27.28 -58.20
N LEU A 256 9.41 -27.99 -57.10
CA LEU A 256 10.71 -28.53 -56.69
C LEU A 256 11.05 -29.90 -57.33
N GLY A 257 10.14 -30.53 -58.12
CA GLY A 257 10.30 -31.90 -58.59
C GLY A 257 10.12 -32.93 -57.48
N ASP A 258 10.57 -34.18 -57.73
CA ASP A 258 10.59 -35.27 -56.73
C ASP A 258 11.73 -35.07 -55.74
N VAL A 259 11.45 -34.34 -54.60
CA VAL A 259 12.46 -34.03 -53.60
C VAL A 259 12.12 -34.73 -52.28
N SER A 260 13.10 -35.41 -51.71
CA SER A 260 12.98 -36.06 -50.40
C SER A 260 13.14 -35.06 -49.24
N SER A 261 12.66 -35.46 -48.06
CA SER A 261 12.88 -34.66 -46.83
C SER A 261 14.35 -34.41 -46.50
N GLN A 262 15.24 -35.31 -46.94
CA GLN A 262 16.68 -35.22 -46.78
C GLN A 262 17.27 -34.11 -47.67
N ASP A 263 16.79 -34.03 -48.92
CA ASP A 263 17.24 -33.00 -49.85
C ASP A 263 16.86 -31.57 -49.35
N ILE A 264 15.70 -31.44 -48.73
CA ILE A 264 15.28 -30.18 -48.11
C ILE A 264 16.19 -29.80 -46.91
N ALA A 265 16.57 -30.77 -46.11
CA ALA A 265 17.51 -30.57 -45.00
C ALA A 265 18.91 -30.15 -45.53
N ASP A 266 19.41 -30.81 -46.54
CA ASP A 266 20.67 -30.51 -47.17
C ASP A 266 20.71 -29.14 -47.85
N MET A 267 19.60 -28.74 -48.50
CA MET A 267 19.42 -27.42 -49.08
C MET A 267 19.47 -26.31 -48.01
N LYS A 268 18.83 -26.56 -46.86
CA LYS A 268 18.84 -25.65 -45.72
C LYS A 268 20.25 -25.51 -45.12
N GLU A 269 20.99 -26.60 -45.00
CA GLU A 269 22.37 -26.60 -44.49
C GLU A 269 23.37 -25.92 -45.45
N LYS A 270 23.20 -26.12 -46.76
CA LYS A 270 24.06 -25.53 -47.79
C LYS A 270 23.66 -24.11 -48.16
N GLY A 271 22.53 -23.60 -47.70
CA GLY A 271 22.03 -22.24 -47.99
C GLY A 271 21.72 -22.02 -49.49
N ALA A 272 21.50 -23.09 -50.28
CA ALA A 272 21.23 -23.05 -51.71
C ALA A 272 20.06 -23.94 -52.07
N ILE A 273 19.15 -23.44 -52.91
CA ILE A 273 17.98 -24.17 -53.40
C ILE A 273 18.08 -24.27 -54.90
N ILE A 274 17.94 -25.49 -55.45
CA ILE A 274 17.92 -25.76 -56.86
C ILE A 274 16.45 -25.92 -57.28
N LEU A 275 16.00 -25.09 -58.20
CA LEU A 275 14.63 -25.12 -58.74
C LEU A 275 14.59 -25.63 -60.15
N GLU A 276 13.47 -26.26 -60.56
CA GLU A 276 13.17 -26.54 -61.95
C GLU A 276 12.79 -25.28 -62.70
N ASP A 277 12.81 -25.33 -64.04
CA ASP A 277 12.47 -24.21 -64.91
C ASP A 277 11.02 -23.70 -64.60
N GLY A 278 10.93 -22.43 -64.19
CA GLY A 278 9.69 -21.83 -63.70
C GLY A 278 9.33 -22.14 -62.25
N GLY A 279 10.26 -22.69 -61.45
CA GLY A 279 10.14 -22.81 -59.98
C GLY A 279 10.27 -21.44 -59.31
N ASP A 280 9.63 -21.29 -58.17
CA ASP A 280 9.67 -20.08 -57.34
C ASP A 280 9.86 -20.46 -55.88
N VAL A 281 10.64 -19.65 -55.17
CA VAL A 281 10.92 -19.80 -53.73
C VAL A 281 10.67 -18.47 -53.04
N ASP A 282 9.81 -18.47 -52.06
CA ASP A 282 9.52 -17.31 -51.24
C ASP A 282 9.37 -17.73 -49.78
N TRP A 283 9.57 -16.78 -48.87
CA TRP A 283 9.33 -16.99 -47.46
C TRP A 283 7.86 -16.75 -47.14
N LEU A 284 7.19 -17.77 -46.58
CA LEU A 284 5.83 -17.61 -46.10
C LEU A 284 5.88 -16.87 -44.75
N LEU A 285 5.91 -15.54 -44.81
CA LEU A 285 5.89 -14.67 -43.67
C LEU A 285 4.45 -14.24 -43.39
N LYS A 286 4.02 -14.38 -42.15
CA LYS A 286 2.78 -13.77 -41.70
C LYS A 286 3.06 -12.29 -41.45
N THR A 287 2.56 -11.41 -42.30
CA THR A 287 2.67 -9.95 -42.08
C THR A 287 1.69 -9.54 -40.96
N ILE A 288 2.20 -8.92 -39.92
CA ILE A 288 1.38 -8.26 -38.89
C ILE A 288 1.42 -6.75 -39.14
N ASP A 289 0.30 -6.10 -38.96
CA ASP A 289 0.24 -4.63 -38.90
C ASP A 289 0.77 -4.20 -37.52
N ASP A 290 2.06 -3.86 -37.45
CA ASP A 290 2.73 -3.43 -36.23
C ASP A 290 2.06 -2.16 -35.64
N THR A 291 1.56 -1.27 -36.52
CA THR A 291 0.90 -0.03 -36.08
C THR A 291 -0.42 -0.36 -35.38
N ALA A 292 -1.22 -1.23 -35.94
CA ALA A 292 -2.48 -1.66 -35.31
C ALA A 292 -2.22 -2.37 -33.97
N LEU A 293 -1.18 -3.20 -33.91
CA LEU A 293 -0.79 -3.93 -32.71
C LEU A 293 -0.32 -2.98 -31.57
N GLU A 294 0.56 -2.05 -31.89
CA GLU A 294 1.06 -1.07 -30.90
C GLU A 294 -0.06 -0.11 -30.45
N ASN A 295 -0.95 0.33 -31.35
CA ASN A 295 -2.12 1.12 -30.99
C ASN A 295 -3.06 0.34 -30.04
N TYR A 296 -3.23 -0.96 -30.24
CA TYR A 296 -4.05 -1.79 -29.36
C TYR A 296 -3.42 -1.97 -27.97
N LYS A 297 -2.12 -2.22 -27.90
CA LYS A 297 -1.38 -2.30 -26.61
C LYS A 297 -1.44 -0.97 -25.87
N HIS A 298 -1.25 0.15 -26.59
CA HIS A 298 -1.32 1.48 -26.00
C HIS A 298 -2.70 1.74 -25.40
N ARG A 299 -3.78 1.44 -26.15
CA ARG A 299 -5.16 1.58 -25.65
C ARG A 299 -5.42 0.72 -24.41
N LEU A 300 -5.05 -0.57 -24.43
CA LEU A 300 -5.21 -1.44 -23.25
C LEU A 300 -4.49 -0.88 -22.03
N ARG A 301 -3.29 -0.34 -22.20
CA ARG A 301 -2.54 0.29 -21.11
C ARG A 301 -3.26 1.53 -20.57
N GLU A 302 -3.76 2.39 -21.46
CA GLU A 302 -4.56 3.55 -21.06
C GLU A 302 -5.84 3.16 -20.34
N ASP A 303 -6.55 2.14 -20.83
CA ASP A 303 -7.78 1.64 -20.22
C ASP A 303 -7.50 1.07 -18.81
N ILE A 304 -6.39 0.34 -18.61
CA ILE A 304 -5.96 -0.16 -17.29
C ILE A 304 -5.71 1.00 -16.32
N HIS A 305 -4.94 2.01 -16.73
CA HIS A 305 -4.63 3.15 -15.87
C HIS A 305 -5.86 4.01 -15.57
N THR A 306 -6.72 4.21 -16.57
CA THR A 306 -7.97 4.97 -16.43
C THR A 306 -8.97 4.22 -15.55
N GLY A 307 -9.16 2.92 -15.77
CA GLY A 307 -10.07 2.10 -14.98
C GLY A 307 -9.66 1.95 -13.51
N ALA A 308 -8.35 1.90 -13.25
CA ALA A 308 -7.81 1.87 -11.89
C ALA A 308 -7.68 3.27 -11.25
N ASN A 309 -7.89 4.36 -11.99
CA ASN A 309 -7.62 5.75 -11.56
C ASN A 309 -6.17 5.98 -11.04
N VAL A 310 -5.22 5.18 -11.51
CA VAL A 310 -3.80 5.29 -11.14
C VAL A 310 -3.01 5.72 -12.36
N PRO A 311 -2.36 6.90 -12.37
CA PRO A 311 -1.66 7.40 -13.53
C PRO A 311 -0.41 6.58 -13.84
N HIS A 312 -0.01 6.55 -15.11
CA HIS A 312 1.26 5.96 -15.54
C HIS A 312 2.40 6.96 -15.25
N MET A 313 3.05 6.82 -14.09
CA MET A 313 4.07 7.78 -13.63
C MET A 313 5.34 7.80 -14.49
N CYS A 314 5.59 6.75 -15.28
CA CYS A 314 6.74 6.66 -16.19
C CYS A 314 6.43 7.21 -17.59
N ASP A 315 5.28 7.79 -17.82
CA ASP A 315 4.90 8.39 -19.11
C ASP A 315 5.70 9.70 -19.35
N GLU A 316 6.05 9.97 -20.59
CA GLU A 316 6.70 11.22 -21.03
C GLU A 316 5.92 12.46 -20.55
N SER A 317 4.61 12.31 -20.38
CA SER A 317 3.74 13.36 -19.85
C SER A 317 4.06 13.80 -18.43
N PHE A 318 4.79 12.99 -17.63
CA PHE A 318 5.34 13.34 -16.31
C PHE A 318 6.80 13.81 -16.38
N GLY A 319 7.44 13.72 -17.54
CA GLY A 319 8.77 14.26 -17.79
C GLY A 319 8.78 15.78 -17.98
N GLY A 320 9.86 16.45 -17.59
CA GLY A 320 10.05 17.89 -17.77
C GLY A 320 9.66 18.75 -16.56
N ASN A 321 9.81 20.07 -16.70
CA ASN A 321 9.48 21.06 -15.66
C ASN A 321 7.95 21.30 -15.56
N LEU A 322 7.23 20.33 -15.03
CA LEU A 322 5.81 20.51 -14.73
C LEU A 322 5.62 21.36 -13.46
N SER A 323 4.70 22.33 -13.53
CA SER A 323 4.29 23.05 -12.32
C SER A 323 3.57 22.11 -11.34
N GLY A 324 3.63 22.39 -10.03
CA GLY A 324 2.90 21.62 -9.01
C GLY A 324 1.40 21.52 -9.30
N VAL A 325 0.81 22.55 -9.93
CA VAL A 325 -0.60 22.55 -10.36
C VAL A 325 -0.83 21.51 -11.47
N ALA A 326 0.05 21.42 -12.46
CA ALA A 326 -0.08 20.44 -13.54
C ALA A 326 0.04 19.00 -13.03
N ILE A 327 0.95 18.75 -12.10
CA ILE A 327 1.08 17.45 -11.40
C ILE A 327 -0.19 17.13 -10.63
N SER A 328 -0.77 18.10 -9.91
CA SER A 328 -2.01 17.90 -9.15
C SER A 328 -3.19 17.52 -10.04
N TYR A 329 -3.31 18.10 -11.24
CA TYR A 329 -4.35 17.70 -12.21
C TYR A 329 -4.17 16.24 -12.70
N LYS A 330 -2.93 15.82 -12.94
CA LYS A 330 -2.63 14.44 -13.36
C LYS A 330 -2.89 13.42 -12.25
N LEU A 331 -2.71 13.79 -11.00
CA LEU A 331 -2.97 12.96 -9.83
C LEU A 331 -4.43 13.04 -9.35
N TRP A 332 -5.29 13.84 -10.00
CA TRP A 332 -6.65 14.09 -9.53
C TRP A 332 -7.49 12.80 -9.37
N GLY A 333 -7.41 11.86 -10.32
CA GLY A 333 -8.10 10.58 -10.23
C GLY A 333 -7.64 9.76 -9.01
N LEU A 334 -6.33 9.68 -8.80
CA LEU A 334 -5.74 8.99 -7.66
C LEU A 334 -6.13 9.65 -6.32
N GLU A 335 -6.17 10.99 -6.26
CA GLU A 335 -6.61 11.71 -5.06
C GLU A 335 -8.07 11.42 -4.71
N GLN A 336 -8.95 11.29 -5.71
CA GLN A 336 -10.36 10.96 -5.46
C GLN A 336 -10.52 9.60 -4.79
N ILE A 337 -9.87 8.55 -5.31
CA ILE A 337 -9.92 7.23 -4.68
C ILE A 337 -9.24 7.22 -3.30
N CYS A 338 -8.11 7.91 -3.14
CA CYS A 338 -7.42 8.01 -1.85
C CYS A 338 -8.25 8.77 -0.80
N SER A 339 -9.04 9.76 -1.21
CA SER A 339 -9.97 10.45 -0.31
C SER A 339 -11.10 9.54 0.20
N ILE A 340 -11.55 8.58 -0.62
CA ILE A 340 -12.51 7.54 -0.20
C ILE A 340 -11.83 6.57 0.78
N LYS A 341 -10.65 6.07 0.41
CA LYS A 341 -9.85 5.17 1.27
C LYS A 341 -9.59 5.79 2.64
N GLU A 342 -9.17 7.07 2.68
CA GLU A 342 -8.90 7.78 3.92
C GLU A 342 -10.10 7.77 4.89
N ARG A 343 -11.30 8.09 4.38
CA ARG A 343 -12.51 8.09 5.22
C ARG A 343 -12.79 6.71 5.80
N LYS A 344 -12.57 5.65 5.01
CA LYS A 344 -12.78 4.27 5.45
C LYS A 344 -11.70 3.82 6.42
N PHE A 345 -10.44 4.06 6.09
CA PHE A 345 -9.31 3.69 6.92
C PHE A 345 -9.30 4.43 8.28
N LYS A 346 -9.66 5.72 8.27
CA LYS A 346 -9.85 6.52 9.49
C LYS A 346 -10.85 5.90 10.45
N LYS A 347 -11.93 5.31 9.93
CA LYS A 347 -12.93 4.59 10.73
C LYS A 347 -12.32 3.38 11.44
N GLY A 348 -11.47 2.63 10.74
CA GLY A 348 -10.71 1.51 11.32
C GLY A 348 -9.76 1.99 12.42
N LEU A 349 -8.97 3.04 12.16
CA LEU A 349 -8.06 3.60 13.17
C LEU A 349 -8.80 4.11 14.42
N GLN A 350 -9.95 4.76 14.25
CA GLN A 350 -10.77 5.17 15.39
C GLN A 350 -11.26 3.98 16.21
N ARG A 351 -11.63 2.87 15.54
CA ARG A 351 -12.02 1.64 16.22
C ARG A 351 -10.84 0.98 16.95
N ARG A 352 -9.65 1.00 16.37
CA ARG A 352 -8.41 0.56 17.04
C ARG A 352 -8.18 1.35 18.33
N ILE A 353 -8.25 2.69 18.24
CA ILE A 353 -8.06 3.57 19.40
C ILE A 353 -9.13 3.31 20.47
N GLU A 354 -10.37 3.09 20.07
CA GLU A 354 -11.46 2.73 21.00
C GLU A 354 -11.14 1.46 21.79
N LEU A 355 -10.71 0.38 21.12
CA LEU A 355 -10.33 -0.88 21.77
C LEU A 355 -9.12 -0.69 22.71
N ILE A 356 -8.12 0.05 22.30
CA ILE A 356 -6.96 0.41 23.15
C ILE A 356 -7.44 1.17 24.38
N THR A 357 -8.32 2.16 24.19
CA THR A 357 -8.85 3.00 25.28
C THR A 357 -9.64 2.15 26.29
N ASN A 358 -10.40 1.17 25.84
CA ASN A 358 -11.13 0.25 26.74
C ASN A 358 -10.16 -0.44 27.70
N ILE A 359 -9.03 -0.95 27.20
CA ILE A 359 -8.01 -1.58 28.06
C ILE A 359 -7.36 -0.57 29.01
N LEU A 360 -6.99 0.63 28.51
CA LEU A 360 -6.41 1.68 29.36
C LEU A 360 -7.37 2.11 30.47
N ASN A 361 -8.65 2.21 30.18
CA ASN A 361 -9.66 2.56 31.20
C ASN A 361 -9.87 1.45 32.24
N ILE A 362 -9.74 0.17 31.85
CA ILE A 362 -9.69 -0.94 32.80
C ILE A 362 -8.47 -0.85 33.73
N MET A 363 -7.33 -0.38 33.19
CA MET A 363 -6.09 -0.18 33.95
C MET A 363 -6.17 1.04 34.91
N GLY A 364 -7.28 1.81 34.89
CA GLY A 364 -7.54 2.89 35.83
C GLY A 364 -7.47 4.30 35.25
N HIS A 365 -7.28 4.43 33.93
CA HIS A 365 -7.41 5.71 33.23
C HIS A 365 -8.89 6.04 32.98
N ASN A 366 -9.14 7.28 32.55
CA ASN A 366 -10.47 7.75 32.16
C ASN A 366 -10.36 8.60 30.88
N TYR A 367 -10.04 7.92 29.78
CA TYR A 367 -9.84 8.53 28.47
C TYR A 367 -11.07 8.37 27.57
N ASP A 368 -11.31 9.34 26.68
CA ASP A 368 -12.28 9.23 25.58
C ASP A 368 -11.51 9.02 24.25
N TYR A 369 -11.78 7.91 23.58
CA TYR A 369 -11.10 7.59 22.33
C TYR A 369 -11.29 8.66 21.23
N ARG A 370 -12.34 9.49 21.32
CA ARG A 370 -12.63 10.57 20.37
C ARG A 370 -11.68 11.75 20.48
N ASP A 371 -10.92 11.84 21.57
CA ASP A 371 -9.92 12.91 21.77
C ASP A 371 -8.71 12.73 20.84
N ILE A 372 -8.45 11.51 20.33
CA ILE A 372 -7.37 11.27 19.38
C ILE A 372 -7.92 11.22 17.94
N VAL A 373 -7.40 12.10 17.10
CA VAL A 373 -7.82 12.24 15.71
C VAL A 373 -6.67 11.95 14.75
N PRO A 374 -6.76 10.85 13.95
CA PRO A 374 -5.76 10.57 12.92
C PRO A 374 -5.85 11.58 11.76
N LYS A 375 -4.70 12.09 11.34
CA LYS A 375 -4.50 13.03 10.22
C LYS A 375 -3.60 12.39 9.18
N PHE A 376 -4.06 12.38 7.95
CA PHE A 376 -3.33 11.82 6.81
C PHE A 376 -2.64 12.91 6.01
N ARG A 377 -1.45 12.59 5.52
CA ARG A 377 -0.73 13.39 4.53
C ARG A 377 -0.51 12.55 3.29
N ARG A 378 -0.53 13.20 2.11
CA ARG A 378 -0.26 12.52 0.84
C ARG A 378 1.22 12.59 0.52
N ASN A 379 1.80 11.46 0.16
CA ASN A 379 3.15 11.41 -0.40
C ASN A 379 3.10 11.92 -1.85
N ARG A 380 3.28 13.23 -2.01
CA ARG A 380 3.25 13.91 -3.32
C ARG A 380 4.67 14.30 -3.73
N PRO A 381 5.04 14.12 -5.01
CA PRO A 381 6.24 14.77 -5.53
C PRO A 381 6.12 16.29 -5.31
N GLN A 382 7.01 16.86 -4.52
CA GLN A 382 7.05 18.28 -4.23
C GLN A 382 8.17 18.93 -5.04
N ASN A 383 7.93 20.16 -5.50
CA ASN A 383 8.99 21.01 -6.01
C ASN A 383 9.55 21.83 -4.85
N ASP A 384 10.66 21.39 -4.30
CA ASP A 384 11.30 22.00 -3.12
C ASP A 384 11.55 23.50 -3.30
N MET A 385 11.89 23.91 -4.54
CA MET A 385 12.11 25.32 -4.89
C MET A 385 10.80 26.14 -4.81
N GLU A 386 9.71 25.59 -5.33
CA GLU A 386 8.38 26.23 -5.29
C GLU A 386 7.88 26.34 -3.83
N THR A 387 8.07 25.28 -3.03
CA THR A 387 7.72 25.25 -1.61
C THR A 387 8.53 26.27 -0.83
N ALA A 388 9.85 26.37 -1.05
CA ALA A 388 10.70 27.37 -0.40
C ALA A 388 10.28 28.82 -0.76
N GLN A 389 9.89 29.05 -2.01
CA GLN A 389 9.36 30.36 -2.45
C GLN A 389 8.05 30.70 -1.75
N ILE A 390 7.10 29.77 -1.67
CA ILE A 390 5.81 29.95 -1.00
C ILE A 390 6.03 30.26 0.49
N VAL A 391 6.87 29.48 1.17
CA VAL A 391 7.21 29.69 2.60
C VAL A 391 7.85 31.07 2.81
N THR A 392 8.69 31.52 1.88
CA THR A 392 9.31 32.85 1.94
C THR A 392 8.27 33.95 1.75
N MET A 393 7.34 33.79 0.80
CA MET A 393 6.26 34.76 0.57
C MET A 393 5.30 34.89 1.77
N LEU A 394 5.02 33.75 2.44
CA LEU A 394 4.13 33.69 3.61
C LEU A 394 4.87 33.97 4.94
N ALA A 395 6.10 34.44 4.91
CA ALA A 395 6.94 34.65 6.09
C ALA A 395 6.34 35.57 7.16
N ASN A 396 5.47 36.50 6.74
CA ASN A 396 4.79 37.46 7.64
C ASN A 396 3.39 36.99 8.08
N ASP A 397 2.80 36.00 7.39
CA ASP A 397 1.41 35.58 7.62
C ASP A 397 1.30 34.26 8.38
N LEU A 398 2.39 33.49 8.43
CA LEU A 398 2.43 32.18 9.11
C LEU A 398 3.43 32.20 10.29
N SER A 399 3.09 31.44 11.33
CA SER A 399 4.01 31.18 12.44
C SER A 399 5.29 30.50 11.96
N ARG A 400 6.39 30.66 12.71
CA ARG A 400 7.68 30.02 12.40
C ARG A 400 7.57 28.50 12.40
N GLU A 401 6.79 27.96 13.31
CA GLU A 401 6.51 26.54 13.41
C GLU A 401 5.80 26.01 12.15
N THR A 402 4.72 26.65 11.72
CA THR A 402 3.98 26.26 10.49
C THR A 402 4.86 26.35 9.24
N ARG A 403 5.76 27.34 9.18
CA ARG A 403 6.70 27.46 8.05
C ARG A 403 7.71 26.33 8.01
N LEU A 404 8.25 25.93 9.16
CA LEU A 404 9.16 24.79 9.26
C LEU A 404 8.48 23.46 8.93
N GLN A 405 7.20 23.31 9.29
CA GLN A 405 6.39 22.14 8.89
C GLN A 405 6.20 22.00 7.37
N LEU A 406 6.24 23.12 6.65
CA LEU A 406 6.09 23.16 5.20
C LEU A 406 7.43 22.99 4.46
N MET A 407 8.58 23.14 5.16
CA MET A 407 9.89 23.07 4.51
C MET A 407 10.31 21.61 4.25
N PRO A 408 10.65 21.27 2.99
CA PRO A 408 11.24 19.96 2.68
C PRO A 408 12.54 19.75 3.46
N GLY A 409 12.75 18.56 4.02
CA GLY A 409 13.97 18.19 4.74
C GLY A 409 13.98 18.57 6.24
N VAL A 410 12.92 19.14 6.78
CA VAL A 410 12.75 19.32 8.23
C VAL A 410 11.98 18.15 8.81
N GLU A 411 12.69 17.16 9.36
CA GLU A 411 12.07 15.95 9.92
C GLU A 411 11.41 16.22 11.29
N ASN A 412 12.09 17.00 12.16
CA ASN A 412 11.59 17.36 13.48
C ASN A 412 11.55 18.88 13.67
N VAL A 413 10.35 19.43 13.64
CA VAL A 413 10.12 20.87 13.76
C VAL A 413 10.53 21.40 15.13
N GLN A 414 10.31 20.65 16.21
CA GLN A 414 10.66 21.08 17.56
C GLN A 414 12.19 21.12 17.77
N ASP A 415 12.90 20.13 17.24
CA ASP A 415 14.37 20.15 17.26
C ASP A 415 14.93 21.32 16.44
N GLU A 416 14.33 21.63 15.31
CA GLU A 416 14.76 22.74 14.47
C GLU A 416 14.46 24.10 15.13
N LEU A 417 13.32 24.24 15.79
CA LEU A 417 13.00 25.42 16.60
C LEU A 417 14.00 25.61 17.73
N ARG A 418 14.36 24.53 18.44
CA ARG A 418 15.37 24.56 19.51
C ARG A 418 16.73 25.01 19.00
N LYS A 419 17.22 24.45 17.86
CA LYS A 419 18.49 24.85 17.24
C LYS A 419 18.48 26.32 16.86
N LEU A 420 17.38 26.80 16.28
CA LEU A 420 17.22 28.20 15.90
C LEU A 420 17.19 29.16 17.13
N GLU A 421 16.69 28.68 18.27
CA GLU A 421 16.75 29.45 19.53
C GLU A 421 18.17 29.48 20.12
N GLU A 422 18.86 28.33 20.06
CA GLU A 422 20.27 28.24 20.48
C GLU A 422 21.20 29.15 19.64
N GLU A 423 21.00 29.16 18.32
CA GLU A 423 21.74 30.05 17.41
C GLU A 423 21.47 31.52 17.73
N LYS A 424 20.21 31.88 17.92
CA LYS A 424 19.82 33.26 18.26
C LYS A 424 20.39 33.71 19.60
N ASN A 425 20.45 32.83 20.58
CA ASN A 425 21.04 33.13 21.88
C ASN A 425 22.56 33.32 21.76
N LYS A 426 23.26 32.49 20.96
CA LYS A 426 24.70 32.66 20.68
C LYS A 426 24.98 33.99 19.97
N GLU A 427 24.20 34.34 18.96
CA GLU A 427 24.33 35.63 18.26
C GLU A 427 24.11 36.83 19.23
N GLN A 428 23.18 36.72 20.16
CA GLN A 428 22.96 37.76 21.17
C GLN A 428 24.12 37.84 22.17
N GLU A 429 24.70 36.73 22.58
CA GLU A 429 25.88 36.72 23.44
C GLU A 429 27.10 37.31 22.74
N ASP A 430 27.36 36.95 21.48
CA ASP A 430 28.44 37.52 20.67
C ASP A 430 28.26 39.02 20.44
N PHE A 431 27.02 39.48 20.19
CA PHE A 431 26.71 40.92 20.05
C PHE A 431 26.89 41.65 21.37
N GLY A 432 26.58 41.01 22.49
CA GLY A 432 26.83 41.52 23.84
C GLY A 432 28.31 41.72 24.15
N VAL A 433 29.14 40.74 23.75
CA VAL A 433 30.60 40.80 23.86
C VAL A 433 31.19 41.91 22.97
N TYR A 434 30.74 42.03 21.71
CA TYR A 434 31.14 43.15 20.83
C TYR A 434 30.79 44.54 21.38
N LYS A 435 29.59 44.68 21.92
CA LYS A 435 29.12 45.94 22.51
C LYS A 435 29.90 46.34 23.77
N ASN A 436 30.31 45.38 24.58
CA ASN A 436 31.18 45.58 25.73
C ASN A 436 32.60 45.91 25.33
N PHE A 437 33.13 45.29 24.25
CA PHE A 437 34.45 45.59 23.69
C PHE A 437 34.52 47.01 23.13
N THR A 438 33.51 47.44 22.37
CA THR A 438 33.43 48.82 21.84
C THR A 438 33.28 49.88 22.95
N LYS A 439 32.54 49.62 24.00
CA LYS A 439 32.48 50.50 25.18
C LYS A 439 33.78 50.59 25.94
N ALA A 440 34.50 49.47 26.06
CA ALA A 440 35.83 49.47 26.70
C ALA A 440 36.86 50.26 25.88
N PHE A 441 36.83 50.18 24.53
CA PHE A 441 37.67 50.99 23.65
C PHE A 441 37.35 52.47 23.66
N GLN A 442 36.06 52.85 23.68
CA GLN A 442 35.66 54.27 23.84
C GLN A 442 36.06 54.84 25.19
N GLY A 443 35.89 54.09 26.26
CA GLY A 443 36.33 54.53 27.60
C GLY A 443 37.84 54.59 27.78
N ALA A 444 38.62 53.90 26.94
CA ALA A 444 40.09 54.02 26.87
C ALA A 444 40.53 55.25 26.07
N ALA A 445 39.82 55.59 24.98
CA ALA A 445 40.05 56.80 24.17
C ALA A 445 39.79 58.10 24.95
N ASP A 446 38.65 58.13 25.68
CA ASP A 446 38.32 59.29 26.54
C ASP A 446 39.31 59.50 27.69
N ARG A 447 39.99 58.43 28.16
CA ARG A 447 41.04 58.57 29.18
C ARG A 447 42.38 59.06 28.58
N THR A 448 42.62 58.90 27.30
CA THR A 448 43.86 59.38 26.65
C THR A 448 43.77 60.86 26.28
N GLU A 449 42.59 61.41 26.02
CA GLU A 449 42.36 62.83 25.79
C GLU A 449 42.39 63.66 27.09
N ALA A 450 42.09 63.04 28.26
CA ALA A 450 42.12 63.72 29.54
C ALA A 450 43.52 63.93 30.13
N VAL A 451 44.61 63.42 29.51
CA VAL A 451 45.99 63.55 30.02
C VAL A 451 46.83 64.62 29.28
N THR A 452 46.27 65.35 28.31
CA THR A 452 47.04 66.32 27.49
C THR A 452 46.73 67.80 27.81
N ASP A 453 46.00 68.11 28.91
CA ASP A 453 45.78 69.47 29.38
C ASP A 453 46.49 69.69 30.73
N GLU A 454 47.84 69.82 30.72
CA GLU A 454 48.55 70.60 31.73
C GLU A 454 48.99 71.95 31.15
N PRO A 455 48.68 73.05 31.77
CA PRO A 455 49.06 74.35 31.27
C PRO A 455 50.50 74.66 31.62
N GLU A 456 51.32 74.98 30.61
CA GLU A 456 52.56 75.68 30.78
C GLU A 456 52.23 77.06 31.35
N GLY A 457 52.67 77.30 32.59
CA GLY A 457 52.61 78.57 33.27
C GLY A 457 53.95 79.02 33.77
N THR A 458 54.48 80.03 33.12
CA THR A 458 55.51 81.03 33.51
C THR A 458 56.75 80.58 34.27
#